data_8098bd5c58a2bd7db5ee77e106331612
#
_entry.id   8098bd5c58a2bd7db5ee77e106331612
#
_cell.length_a   1.000
_cell.length_b   1.000
_cell.length_c   1.000
_cell.angle_alpha   90.00
_cell.angle_beta   90.00
_cell.angle_gamma   90.00
#
_symmetry.space_group_name_H-M   'P 1'
#
loop_
_entity.id
_entity.type
_entity.pdbx_description
1 polymer ?
#
loop_
_entity_poly.entity_id
_entity_poly.type
_entity_poly.pdbx_seq_one_letter_code
_entity_poly.pdbx_strand_id
1 'polypeptide(L)'
;MCGKRWVGLTLAAATVVAVSGCHTAFGPEPLDRDWRVYEGVRVSFFVRPGSFAEQNVARLSEVLEDQFTSTVATLRLAYAGHLHAYAYNSGAEAHFTSDAAGRAYPETESFRFVAVPPMGDNLFQLMSHEANHVVVIDGLGRAGTYFMTEGLASALLSETFHRSGRHFLFPWTRSHRAQLPRMATLIDDGGWGRTAQDTAYKSSASFLAWLIDTYGSDRLRQIYPLNSDQMLDRIASIYGRPLDALEAEWLVFCENFAG
;
A
#
# COMPACT_ATOMS: atom_id res chain seq x y z
N MET A 1 -18.99 35.90 -35.36
CA MET A 1 -17.56 35.57 -35.26
C MET A 1 -17.29 35.07 -33.85
N CYS A 2 -17.21 33.75 -33.67
CA CYS A 2 -17.10 33.12 -32.37
C CYS A 2 -15.69 32.55 -32.25
N GLY A 3 -14.85 33.22 -31.42
CA GLY A 3 -13.47 32.81 -31.18
C GLY A 3 -13.39 31.69 -30.18
N LYS A 4 -13.02 30.48 -30.60
CA LYS A 4 -12.67 29.35 -29.73
C LYS A 4 -11.28 29.61 -29.12
N ARG A 5 -11.24 29.85 -27.80
CA ARG A 5 -9.99 29.81 -27.04
C ARG A 5 -9.61 28.35 -26.78
N TRP A 6 -8.49 27.93 -27.34
CA TRP A 6 -7.82 26.69 -26.98
C TRP A 6 -7.05 26.94 -25.69
N VAL A 7 -7.41 26.21 -24.62
CA VAL A 7 -6.57 26.11 -23.42
C VAL A 7 -5.57 25.01 -23.69
N GLY A 8 -4.33 25.41 -23.90
CA GLY A 8 -3.23 24.45 -24.05
C GLY A 8 -2.94 23.77 -22.71
N LEU A 9 -3.19 22.47 -22.64
CA LEU A 9 -2.62 21.63 -21.59
C LEU A 9 -1.11 21.53 -21.86
N THR A 10 -0.33 22.19 -21.05
CA THR A 10 1.12 21.95 -20.97
C THR A 10 1.32 20.61 -20.25
N LEU A 11 1.59 19.54 -21.02
CA LEU A 11 2.19 18.34 -20.47
C LEU A 11 3.56 18.74 -19.92
N ALA A 12 3.74 18.64 -18.61
CA ALA A 12 5.04 18.68 -17.98
C ALA A 12 5.81 17.42 -18.45
N ALA A 13 6.71 17.61 -19.40
CA ALA A 13 7.64 16.55 -19.78
C ALA A 13 8.55 16.30 -18.59
N ALA A 14 8.42 15.14 -17.94
CA ALA A 14 9.38 14.68 -16.97
C ALA A 14 10.73 14.55 -17.67
N THR A 15 11.68 15.40 -17.34
CA THR A 15 13.04 15.33 -17.85
C THR A 15 13.73 14.16 -17.19
N VAL A 16 13.81 13.03 -17.88
CA VAL A 16 14.55 11.86 -17.45
C VAL A 16 16.05 12.17 -17.57
N VAL A 17 16.69 12.49 -16.47
CA VAL A 17 18.15 12.62 -16.40
C VAL A 17 18.70 11.27 -15.96
N ALA A 18 19.31 10.53 -16.88
CA ALA A 18 20.09 9.35 -16.54
C ALA A 18 21.39 9.80 -15.87
N VAL A 19 21.44 9.77 -14.56
CA VAL A 19 22.64 10.08 -13.79
C VAL A 19 23.43 8.79 -13.58
N SER A 20 24.51 8.59 -14.34
CA SER A 20 25.54 7.61 -14.02
C SER A 20 26.42 8.18 -12.91
N GLY A 21 25.96 8.11 -11.67
CA GLY A 21 26.64 8.63 -10.50
C GLY A 21 26.95 7.54 -9.49
N CYS A 22 28.12 7.61 -8.87
CA CYS A 22 28.50 6.79 -7.74
C CYS A 22 27.55 7.07 -6.57
N HIS A 23 26.59 6.19 -6.33
CA HIS A 23 25.72 6.25 -5.17
C HIS A 23 26.38 5.56 -3.98
N THR A 24 26.69 6.36 -2.95
CA THR A 24 27.07 5.86 -1.63
C THR A 24 25.85 5.18 -0.99
N ALA A 25 26.09 3.98 -0.50
CA ALA A 25 25.13 3.05 0.04
C ALA A 25 24.15 3.65 1.09
N PHE A 26 22.89 3.77 0.71
CA PHE A 26 21.75 3.78 1.63
C PHE A 26 20.65 2.89 1.05
N GLY A 27 20.88 1.60 1.08
CA GLY A 27 19.93 0.55 0.75
C GLY A 27 20.44 -0.77 1.30
N PRO A 28 19.56 -1.76 1.52
CA PRO A 28 19.96 -3.03 2.13
C PRO A 28 20.90 -3.89 1.29
N GLU A 29 21.33 -3.42 0.12
CA GLU A 29 22.35 -4.06 -0.71
C GLU A 29 23.29 -3.03 -1.35
N PRO A 30 24.58 -3.41 -1.55
CA PRO A 30 25.41 -2.66 -2.47
C PRO A 30 24.73 -2.67 -3.82
N LEU A 31 24.45 -1.47 -4.35
CA LEU A 31 23.90 -1.35 -5.69
C LEU A 31 24.91 -2.02 -6.64
N ASP A 32 24.51 -3.15 -7.23
CA ASP A 32 25.14 -3.69 -8.41
C ASP A 32 25.35 -2.55 -9.40
N ARG A 33 26.47 -2.56 -10.12
CA ARG A 33 26.82 -1.52 -11.09
C ARG A 33 25.82 -1.38 -12.26
N ASP A 34 24.82 -2.27 -12.32
CA ASP A 34 23.90 -2.41 -13.45
C ASP A 34 22.51 -1.84 -13.23
N TRP A 35 22.30 -0.97 -12.22
CA TRP A 35 21.03 -0.28 -12.06
C TRP A 35 20.98 0.99 -12.91
N ARG A 36 19.84 1.19 -13.60
CA ARG A 36 19.43 2.51 -14.10
C ARG A 36 18.47 3.14 -13.10
N VAL A 37 18.71 4.41 -12.82
CA VAL A 37 17.89 5.17 -11.86
C VAL A 37 17.04 6.17 -12.62
N TYR A 38 15.76 6.19 -12.29
CA TYR A 38 14.77 7.12 -12.82
C TYR A 38 14.19 7.90 -11.64
N GLU A 39 14.56 9.18 -11.55
CA GLU A 39 14.14 10.05 -10.46
C GLU A 39 12.75 10.61 -10.74
N GLY A 40 11.79 10.36 -9.82
CA GLY A 40 10.48 10.99 -9.77
C GLY A 40 10.44 12.09 -8.71
N VAL A 41 9.25 12.61 -8.43
CA VAL A 41 9.07 13.68 -7.43
C VAL A 41 9.24 13.14 -6.00
N ARG A 42 8.67 11.98 -5.74
CA ARG A 42 8.68 11.31 -4.42
C ARG A 42 9.23 9.89 -4.46
N VAL A 43 9.41 9.34 -5.67
CA VAL A 43 9.83 7.95 -5.85
C VAL A 43 10.96 7.88 -6.87
N SER A 44 12.09 7.26 -6.50
CA SER A 44 13.15 6.89 -7.44
C SER A 44 13.03 5.41 -7.79
N PHE A 45 13.03 5.10 -9.08
CA PHE A 45 13.03 3.73 -9.57
C PHE A 45 14.42 3.25 -9.92
N PHE A 46 14.78 2.10 -9.39
CA PHE A 46 15.99 1.35 -9.72
C PHE A 46 15.55 0.14 -10.55
N VAL A 47 15.97 0.10 -11.82
CA VAL A 47 15.56 -0.93 -12.79
C VAL A 47 16.76 -1.53 -13.48
N ARG A 48 16.66 -2.79 -13.92
CA ARG A 48 17.70 -3.43 -14.73
C ARG A 48 17.63 -2.94 -16.17
N PRO A 49 18.78 -2.65 -16.83
CA PRO A 49 18.79 -2.28 -18.24
C PRO A 49 18.13 -3.32 -19.13
N GLY A 50 17.25 -2.88 -20.02
CA GLY A 50 16.47 -3.73 -20.93
C GLY A 50 15.33 -4.51 -20.29
N SER A 51 15.09 -4.35 -18.98
CA SER A 51 14.03 -5.05 -18.25
C SER A 51 12.62 -4.59 -18.64
N PHE A 52 11.63 -5.41 -18.28
CA PHE A 52 10.23 -5.02 -18.37
C PHE A 52 9.92 -3.75 -17.56
N ALA A 53 10.50 -3.63 -16.37
CA ALA A 53 10.32 -2.44 -15.54
C ALA A 53 10.88 -1.18 -16.21
N GLU A 54 12.05 -1.26 -16.84
CA GLU A 54 12.62 -0.11 -17.55
C GLU A 54 11.74 0.36 -18.71
N GLN A 55 11.23 -0.59 -19.50
CA GLN A 55 10.34 -0.28 -20.63
C GLN A 55 9.02 0.37 -20.20
N ASN A 56 8.65 0.22 -18.93
CA ASN A 56 7.37 0.66 -18.38
C ASN A 56 7.54 1.66 -17.21
N VAL A 57 8.74 2.18 -16.98
CA VAL A 57 9.05 2.98 -15.80
C VAL A 57 8.17 4.22 -15.65
N ALA A 58 7.79 4.87 -16.76
CA ALA A 58 6.89 6.03 -16.72
C ALA A 58 5.54 5.67 -16.11
N ARG A 59 4.97 4.52 -16.48
CA ARG A 59 3.69 4.07 -15.94
C ARG A 59 3.80 3.61 -14.49
N LEU A 60 4.88 2.92 -14.13
CA LEU A 60 5.14 2.50 -12.75
C LEU A 60 5.33 3.72 -11.83
N SER A 61 6.04 4.75 -12.31
CA SER A 61 6.21 6.01 -11.56
C SER A 61 4.88 6.72 -11.34
N GLU A 62 4.05 6.84 -12.36
CA GLU A 62 2.72 7.45 -12.25
C GLU A 62 1.86 6.77 -11.17
N VAL A 63 1.85 5.43 -11.16
CA VAL A 63 1.10 4.64 -10.17
C VAL A 63 1.62 4.89 -8.75
N LEU A 64 2.93 4.88 -8.54
CA LEU A 64 3.50 5.06 -7.20
C LEU A 64 3.43 6.50 -6.69
N GLU A 65 3.57 7.49 -7.54
CA GLU A 65 3.37 8.90 -7.16
C GLU A 65 1.91 9.17 -6.73
N ASP A 66 0.94 8.59 -7.43
CA ASP A 66 -0.48 8.65 -7.03
C ASP A 66 -0.70 7.91 -5.69
N GLN A 67 -0.18 6.69 -5.57
CA GLN A 67 -0.29 5.91 -4.35
C GLN A 67 0.31 6.63 -3.14
N PHE A 68 1.52 7.17 -3.30
CA PHE A 68 2.17 7.97 -2.26
C PHE A 68 1.29 9.14 -1.81
N THR A 69 0.82 9.93 -2.78
CA THR A 69 -0.03 11.09 -2.53
C THR A 69 -1.33 10.72 -1.82
N SER A 70 -1.98 9.64 -2.27
CA SER A 70 -3.21 9.11 -1.68
C SER A 70 -3.00 8.64 -0.24
N THR A 71 -1.93 7.91 0.03
CA THR A 71 -1.61 7.40 1.37
C THR A 71 -1.33 8.52 2.36
N VAL A 72 -0.48 9.48 1.98
CA VAL A 72 -0.14 10.65 2.81
C VAL A 72 -1.39 11.47 3.11
N ALA A 73 -2.24 11.72 2.11
CA ALA A 73 -3.47 12.48 2.28
C ALA A 73 -4.49 11.74 3.16
N THR A 74 -4.72 10.45 2.94
CA THR A 74 -5.69 9.63 3.68
C THR A 74 -5.33 9.57 5.17
N LEU A 75 -4.07 9.35 5.48
CA LEU A 75 -3.59 9.27 6.87
C LEU A 75 -3.15 10.61 7.44
N ARG A 76 -3.18 11.70 6.66
CA ARG A 76 -2.73 13.04 7.06
C ARG A 76 -1.31 13.02 7.64
N LEU A 77 -0.40 12.34 6.94
CA LEU A 77 0.99 12.23 7.39
C LEU A 77 1.78 13.46 7.03
N ALA A 78 2.70 13.86 7.92
CA ALA A 78 3.73 14.86 7.63
C ALA A 78 4.99 14.17 7.06
N TYR A 79 4.81 13.36 6.02
CA TYR A 79 5.90 12.60 5.42
C TYR A 79 6.66 13.46 4.41
N ALA A 80 7.96 13.61 4.61
CA ALA A 80 8.86 14.37 3.75
C ALA A 80 9.92 13.48 3.05
N GLY A 81 9.86 12.17 3.25
CA GLY A 81 10.81 11.20 2.70
C GLY A 81 10.71 11.01 1.20
N HIS A 82 11.59 10.21 0.66
CA HIS A 82 11.68 9.85 -0.74
C HIS A 82 11.84 8.34 -0.89
N LEU A 83 10.90 7.69 -1.60
CA LEU A 83 10.89 6.24 -1.75
C LEU A 83 11.91 5.76 -2.79
N HIS A 84 12.55 4.63 -2.51
CA HIS A 84 13.43 3.93 -3.42
C HIS A 84 12.81 2.58 -3.82
N ALA A 85 12.32 2.49 -5.06
CA ALA A 85 11.64 1.33 -5.61
C ALA A 85 12.58 0.48 -6.46
N TYR A 86 12.95 -0.72 -6.00
CA TYR A 86 13.85 -1.64 -6.70
C TYR A 86 13.05 -2.70 -7.45
N ALA A 87 13.04 -2.63 -8.78
CA ALA A 87 12.32 -3.55 -9.65
C ALA A 87 13.23 -4.66 -10.18
N TYR A 88 12.96 -5.90 -9.79
CA TYR A 88 13.70 -7.09 -10.16
C TYR A 88 12.96 -7.90 -11.23
N ASN A 89 13.70 -8.71 -12.01
CA ASN A 89 13.10 -9.60 -13.01
C ASN A 89 12.60 -10.93 -12.43
N SER A 90 13.01 -11.26 -11.21
CA SER A 90 12.58 -12.49 -10.51
C SER A 90 12.78 -12.39 -9.00
N GLY A 91 12.07 -13.24 -8.24
CA GLY A 91 12.26 -13.36 -6.79
C GLY A 91 13.66 -13.86 -6.41
N ALA A 92 14.27 -14.72 -7.25
CA ALA A 92 15.64 -15.19 -7.03
C ALA A 92 16.66 -14.03 -7.14
N GLU A 93 16.50 -13.13 -8.11
CA GLU A 93 17.31 -11.93 -8.26
C GLU A 93 17.11 -10.96 -7.07
N ALA A 94 15.88 -10.84 -6.58
CA ALA A 94 15.54 -10.04 -5.40
C ALA A 94 15.96 -10.67 -4.06
N HIS A 95 16.53 -11.87 -4.08
CA HIS A 95 16.87 -12.67 -2.89
C HIS A 95 15.67 -12.92 -1.95
N PHE A 96 14.50 -13.11 -2.52
CA PHE A 96 13.32 -13.50 -1.74
C PHE A 96 13.41 -14.98 -1.33
N THR A 97 13.18 -15.24 -0.05
CA THR A 97 13.32 -16.59 0.54
C THR A 97 12.05 -17.45 0.42
N SER A 98 10.99 -16.92 -0.19
CA SER A 98 9.69 -17.58 -0.35
C SER A 98 9.04 -17.12 -1.65
N ASP A 99 7.79 -17.51 -1.87
CA ASP A 99 6.95 -17.03 -2.99
C ASP A 99 6.59 -15.54 -2.91
N ALA A 100 7.24 -14.79 -2.04
CA ALA A 100 7.08 -13.34 -1.95
C ALA A 100 7.47 -12.69 -3.28
N ALA A 101 6.61 -11.80 -3.75
CA ALA A 101 6.86 -10.99 -4.93
C ALA A 101 7.30 -9.56 -4.60
N GLY A 102 7.19 -9.14 -3.33
CA GLY A 102 7.60 -7.85 -2.81
C GLY A 102 8.09 -7.92 -1.37
N ARG A 103 8.80 -6.87 -0.94
CA ARG A 103 9.23 -6.65 0.44
C ARG A 103 9.59 -5.19 0.70
N ALA A 104 9.03 -4.63 1.76
CA ALA A 104 9.36 -3.29 2.25
C ALA A 104 10.55 -3.29 3.23
N TYR A 105 11.33 -2.19 3.19
CA TYR A 105 12.46 -1.88 4.07
C TYR A 105 12.32 -0.43 4.56
N PRO A 106 11.44 -0.17 5.54
CA PRO A 106 11.12 1.19 5.99
C PRO A 106 12.35 1.95 6.52
N GLU A 107 13.29 1.25 7.14
CA GLU A 107 14.52 1.83 7.69
C GLU A 107 15.44 2.46 6.64
N THR A 108 15.24 2.15 5.38
CA THR A 108 15.98 2.70 4.23
C THR A 108 15.07 3.37 3.22
N GLU A 109 13.83 3.70 3.60
CA GLU A 109 12.80 4.29 2.74
C GLU A 109 12.67 3.56 1.40
N SER A 110 12.81 2.22 1.42
CA SER A 110 12.88 1.44 0.19
C SER A 110 11.97 0.21 0.21
N PHE A 111 11.68 -0.29 -0.98
CA PHE A 111 11.06 -1.59 -1.15
C PHE A 111 11.57 -2.27 -2.43
N ARG A 112 11.48 -3.59 -2.46
CA ARG A 112 11.79 -4.44 -3.60
C ARG A 112 10.54 -5.10 -4.12
N PHE A 113 10.45 -5.27 -5.43
CA PHE A 113 9.36 -6.01 -6.03
C PHE A 113 9.77 -6.67 -7.35
N VAL A 114 9.07 -7.73 -7.70
CA VAL A 114 9.27 -8.42 -8.98
C VAL A 114 8.37 -7.78 -10.03
N ALA A 115 8.98 -7.24 -11.08
CA ALA A 115 8.28 -6.58 -12.18
C ALA A 115 8.41 -7.42 -13.47
N VAL A 116 7.38 -8.22 -13.74
CA VAL A 116 7.30 -9.08 -14.95
C VAL A 116 5.95 -8.87 -15.64
N PRO A 117 5.86 -9.18 -16.96
CA PRO A 117 4.58 -9.13 -17.66
C PRO A 117 3.52 -10.06 -17.04
N PRO A 118 2.22 -9.74 -17.17
CA PRO A 118 1.70 -8.55 -17.83
C PRO A 118 1.70 -7.31 -16.91
N MET A 119 1.75 -6.12 -17.52
CA MET A 119 1.41 -4.88 -16.81
C MET A 119 -0.08 -4.90 -16.43
N GLY A 120 -0.40 -4.65 -15.17
CA GLY A 120 -1.79 -4.66 -14.72
C GLY A 120 -1.96 -4.61 -13.21
N ASP A 121 -3.21 -4.80 -12.76
CA ASP A 121 -3.63 -4.62 -11.37
C ASP A 121 -2.77 -5.34 -10.34
N ASN A 122 -2.35 -6.59 -10.59
CA ASN A 122 -1.54 -7.37 -9.65
C ASN A 122 -0.18 -6.73 -9.38
N LEU A 123 0.50 -6.24 -10.44
CA LEU A 123 1.78 -5.57 -10.28
C LEU A 123 1.62 -4.22 -9.58
N PHE A 124 0.59 -3.46 -9.96
CA PHE A 124 0.30 -2.17 -9.34
C PHE A 124 -0.06 -2.34 -7.86
N GLN A 125 -0.90 -3.31 -7.54
CA GLN A 125 -1.27 -3.65 -6.17
C GLN A 125 -0.04 -4.03 -5.34
N LEU A 126 0.82 -4.91 -5.85
CA LEU A 126 2.02 -5.37 -5.17
C LEU A 126 2.93 -4.18 -4.82
N MET A 127 3.35 -3.39 -5.81
CA MET A 127 4.27 -2.29 -5.56
C MET A 127 3.68 -1.19 -4.67
N SER A 128 2.38 -0.92 -4.80
CA SER A 128 1.68 0.05 -3.96
C SER A 128 1.52 -0.42 -2.52
N HIS A 129 1.27 -1.71 -2.31
CA HIS A 129 1.22 -2.33 -0.99
C HIS A 129 2.57 -2.20 -0.26
N GLU A 130 3.67 -2.52 -0.94
CA GLU A 130 5.01 -2.40 -0.36
C GLU A 130 5.38 -0.92 -0.09
N ALA A 131 5.03 -0.01 -0.98
CA ALA A 131 5.21 1.42 -0.76
C ALA A 131 4.43 1.92 0.47
N ASN A 132 3.19 1.44 0.67
CA ASN A 132 2.39 1.77 1.83
C ASN A 132 3.06 1.35 3.14
N HIS A 133 3.69 0.17 3.20
CA HIS A 133 4.45 -0.23 4.39
C HIS A 133 5.53 0.79 4.74
N VAL A 134 6.30 1.25 3.76
CA VAL A 134 7.36 2.24 3.99
C VAL A 134 6.78 3.55 4.49
N VAL A 135 5.82 4.13 3.78
CA VAL A 135 5.22 5.43 4.11
C VAL A 135 4.51 5.40 5.47
N VAL A 136 3.77 4.33 5.76
CA VAL A 136 3.02 4.20 7.01
C VAL A 136 3.95 4.02 8.21
N ILE A 137 4.98 3.17 8.08
CA ILE A 137 5.94 2.93 9.17
C ILE A 137 6.78 4.17 9.45
N ASP A 138 7.19 4.91 8.44
CA ASP A 138 7.89 6.17 8.64
C ASP A 138 6.99 7.21 9.34
N GLY A 139 5.75 7.35 8.87
CA GLY A 139 4.82 8.36 9.39
C GLY A 139 4.17 8.04 10.74
N LEU A 140 3.96 6.76 11.08
CA LEU A 140 3.25 6.30 12.29
C LEU A 140 4.08 5.42 13.22
N GLY A 141 5.28 5.00 12.82
CA GLY A 141 6.05 3.97 13.50
C GLY A 141 5.59 2.55 13.13
N ARG A 142 6.07 1.55 13.88
CA ARG A 142 5.70 0.16 13.65
C ARG A 142 4.31 -0.14 14.21
N ALA A 143 3.54 -0.90 13.44
CA ALA A 143 2.25 -1.43 13.91
C ALA A 143 2.45 -2.46 15.03
N GLY A 144 1.43 -2.60 15.87
CA GLY A 144 1.45 -3.58 16.97
C GLY A 144 0.97 -4.98 16.59
N THR A 145 0.36 -5.16 15.41
CA THR A 145 -0.21 -6.45 14.94
C THR A 145 -0.06 -6.62 13.44
N TYR A 146 -0.09 -7.87 12.94
CA TYR A 146 -0.18 -8.15 11.50
C TYR A 146 -1.48 -7.61 10.88
N PHE A 147 -2.58 -7.64 11.62
CA PHE A 147 -3.84 -7.02 11.22
C PHE A 147 -3.66 -5.56 10.80
N MET A 148 -2.90 -4.79 11.58
CA MET A 148 -2.60 -3.40 11.24
C MET A 148 -1.55 -3.27 10.14
N THR A 149 -0.49 -4.06 10.17
CA THR A 149 0.59 -3.98 9.18
C THR A 149 0.06 -4.27 7.78
N GLU A 150 -0.50 -5.44 7.57
CA GLU A 150 -0.91 -5.93 6.26
C GLU A 150 -2.28 -5.39 5.83
N GLY A 151 -3.19 -5.33 6.81
CA GLY A 151 -4.54 -4.83 6.56
C GLY A 151 -4.53 -3.35 6.16
N LEU A 152 -3.73 -2.51 6.82
CA LEU A 152 -3.65 -1.09 6.50
C LEU A 152 -2.95 -0.84 5.16
N ALA A 153 -1.84 -1.53 4.88
CA ALA A 153 -1.16 -1.42 3.59
C ALA A 153 -2.09 -1.74 2.42
N SER A 154 -2.97 -2.73 2.60
CA SER A 154 -3.99 -3.10 1.59
C SER A 154 -5.20 -2.16 1.59
N ALA A 155 -5.62 -1.61 2.73
CA ALA A 155 -6.75 -0.68 2.84
C ALA A 155 -6.48 0.69 2.17
N LEU A 156 -5.21 1.06 2.06
CA LEU A 156 -4.76 2.33 1.52
C LEU A 156 -4.52 2.32 0.00
N LEU A 157 -4.74 1.20 -0.69
CA LEU A 157 -4.58 1.13 -2.13
C LEU A 157 -5.45 2.18 -2.84
N SER A 158 -4.82 3.01 -3.66
CA SER A 158 -5.48 4.05 -4.45
C SER A 158 -6.39 3.43 -5.51
N GLU A 159 -7.58 3.96 -5.68
CA GLU A 159 -8.55 3.49 -6.69
C GLU A 159 -8.28 4.02 -8.09
N THR A 160 -7.37 4.96 -8.24
CA THR A 160 -7.03 5.55 -9.53
C THR A 160 -6.45 4.50 -10.49
N PHE A 161 -5.61 3.60 -9.97
CA PHE A 161 -4.89 2.60 -10.77
C PHE A 161 -5.18 1.15 -10.37
N HIS A 162 -5.95 0.94 -9.30
CA HIS A 162 -6.25 -0.38 -8.77
C HIS A 162 -7.75 -0.64 -8.74
N ARG A 163 -8.13 -1.84 -9.14
CA ARG A 163 -9.46 -2.38 -8.85
C ARG A 163 -9.54 -3.01 -7.45
N SER A 164 -8.44 -2.93 -6.68
CA SER A 164 -8.29 -3.60 -5.39
C SER A 164 -8.66 -2.72 -4.18
N GLY A 165 -9.04 -1.46 -4.40
CA GLY A 165 -9.42 -0.53 -3.35
C GLY A 165 -10.82 -0.80 -2.77
N ARG A 166 -11.44 0.24 -2.20
CA ARG A 166 -12.75 0.16 -1.52
C ARG A 166 -13.86 -0.40 -2.40
N HIS A 167 -13.89 -0.03 -3.68
CA HIS A 167 -14.86 -0.53 -4.67
C HIS A 167 -14.75 -2.03 -4.93
N PHE A 168 -13.61 -2.64 -4.64
CA PHE A 168 -13.45 -4.08 -4.66
C PHE A 168 -13.68 -4.71 -3.28
N LEU A 169 -13.09 -4.14 -2.22
CA LEU A 169 -13.07 -4.72 -0.88
C LEU A 169 -14.47 -4.86 -0.27
N PHE A 170 -15.32 -3.85 -0.40
CA PHE A 170 -16.66 -3.90 0.20
C PHE A 170 -17.60 -4.90 -0.51
N PRO A 171 -17.71 -4.95 -1.84
CA PRO A 171 -18.42 -6.02 -2.55
C PRO A 171 -17.84 -7.40 -2.29
N TRP A 172 -16.53 -7.55 -2.20
CA TRP A 172 -15.89 -8.82 -1.85
C TRP A 172 -16.31 -9.28 -0.45
N THR A 173 -16.27 -8.40 0.55
CA THR A 173 -16.76 -8.65 1.91
C THR A 173 -18.20 -9.13 1.92
N ARG A 174 -19.10 -8.44 1.21
CA ARG A 174 -20.49 -8.82 1.07
C ARG A 174 -20.65 -10.24 0.52
N SER A 175 -19.92 -10.56 -0.55
CA SER A 175 -20.03 -11.88 -1.20
C SER A 175 -19.42 -13.03 -0.38
N HIS A 176 -18.52 -12.74 0.55
CA HIS A 176 -17.84 -13.73 1.40
C HIS A 176 -18.30 -13.72 2.86
N ARG A 177 -19.37 -12.98 3.19
CA ARG A 177 -19.83 -12.73 4.55
C ARG A 177 -19.87 -13.99 5.44
N ALA A 178 -20.39 -15.09 4.92
CA ALA A 178 -20.54 -16.33 5.66
C ALA A 178 -19.21 -17.02 6.01
N GLN A 179 -18.11 -16.60 5.39
CA GLN A 179 -16.77 -17.21 5.52
C GLN A 179 -15.79 -16.27 6.23
N LEU A 180 -16.22 -15.05 6.56
CA LEU A 180 -15.35 -14.08 7.18
C LEU A 180 -14.97 -14.50 8.60
N PRO A 181 -13.70 -14.40 8.97
CA PRO A 181 -13.29 -14.55 10.36
C PRO A 181 -13.81 -13.37 11.20
N ARG A 182 -13.99 -13.58 12.50
CA ARG A 182 -14.25 -12.49 13.44
C ARG A 182 -13.07 -11.53 13.48
N MET A 183 -13.32 -10.23 13.59
CA MET A 183 -12.24 -9.24 13.67
C MET A 183 -11.32 -9.48 14.87
N ALA A 184 -11.86 -9.91 16.01
CA ALA A 184 -11.05 -10.30 17.16
C ALA A 184 -10.04 -11.42 16.84
N THR A 185 -10.41 -12.36 15.97
CA THR A 185 -9.51 -13.44 15.51
C THR A 185 -8.37 -12.88 14.63
N LEU A 186 -8.64 -11.89 13.79
CA LEU A 186 -7.64 -11.28 12.93
C LEU A 186 -6.71 -10.31 13.69
N ILE A 187 -7.21 -9.67 14.74
CA ILE A 187 -6.41 -8.80 15.61
C ILE A 187 -5.40 -9.64 16.41
N ASP A 188 -5.75 -10.87 16.80
CA ASP A 188 -4.80 -11.81 17.39
C ASP A 188 -3.84 -12.36 16.34
N ASP A 189 -2.54 -12.12 16.50
CA ASP A 189 -1.52 -12.57 15.54
C ASP A 189 -1.52 -14.10 15.34
N GLY A 190 -1.85 -14.88 16.37
CA GLY A 190 -2.01 -16.32 16.26
C GLY A 190 -3.25 -16.71 15.43
N GLY A 191 -4.35 -15.96 15.58
CA GLY A 191 -5.56 -16.10 14.77
C GLY A 191 -5.33 -15.70 13.32
N TRP A 192 -4.61 -14.58 13.12
CA TRP A 192 -4.16 -14.14 11.80
C TRP A 192 -3.40 -15.25 11.07
N GLY A 193 -2.37 -15.82 11.70
CA GLY A 193 -1.53 -16.84 11.08
C GLY A 193 -2.26 -18.17 10.77
N ARG A 194 -3.41 -18.43 11.39
CA ARG A 194 -4.26 -19.60 11.09
C ARG A 194 -5.32 -19.31 10.03
N THR A 195 -5.57 -18.06 9.70
CA THR A 195 -6.52 -17.67 8.67
C THR A 195 -5.86 -17.74 7.29
N ALA A 196 -6.60 -18.18 6.26
CA ALA A 196 -6.10 -18.16 4.89
C ALA A 196 -5.66 -16.73 4.52
N GLN A 197 -4.45 -16.59 4.00
CA GLN A 197 -3.77 -15.32 3.77
C GLN A 197 -4.66 -14.32 3.01
N ASP A 198 -5.20 -14.72 1.87
CA ASP A 198 -6.07 -13.87 1.04
C ASP A 198 -7.29 -13.35 1.83
N THR A 199 -7.89 -14.20 2.67
CA THR A 199 -9.04 -13.84 3.52
C THR A 199 -8.61 -12.88 4.64
N ALA A 200 -7.47 -13.12 5.30
CA ALA A 200 -6.97 -12.26 6.36
C ALA A 200 -6.68 -10.84 5.81
N TYR A 201 -5.97 -10.75 4.70
CA TYR A 201 -5.64 -9.48 4.04
C TYR A 201 -6.89 -8.70 3.64
N LYS A 202 -7.80 -9.31 2.88
CA LYS A 202 -9.00 -8.62 2.37
C LYS A 202 -10.00 -8.24 3.46
N SER A 203 -10.21 -9.11 4.45
CA SER A 203 -11.12 -8.81 5.56
C SER A 203 -10.59 -7.65 6.40
N SER A 204 -9.31 -7.68 6.74
CA SER A 204 -8.68 -6.60 7.52
C SER A 204 -8.66 -5.29 6.72
N ALA A 205 -8.27 -5.33 5.45
CA ALA A 205 -8.26 -4.16 4.58
C ALA A 205 -9.65 -3.53 4.46
N SER A 206 -10.69 -4.33 4.23
CA SER A 206 -12.07 -3.86 4.15
C SER A 206 -12.54 -3.21 5.45
N PHE A 207 -12.28 -3.84 6.60
CA PHE A 207 -12.66 -3.28 7.89
C PHE A 207 -11.92 -1.98 8.21
N LEU A 208 -10.60 -1.93 7.96
CA LEU A 208 -9.78 -0.74 8.20
C LEU A 208 -10.14 0.41 7.25
N ALA A 209 -10.41 0.13 5.97
CA ALA A 209 -10.89 1.13 5.03
C ALA A 209 -12.22 1.74 5.50
N TRP A 210 -13.17 0.89 5.94
CA TRP A 210 -14.43 1.35 6.52
C TRP A 210 -14.24 2.19 7.79
N LEU A 211 -13.32 1.79 8.69
CA LEU A 211 -13.02 2.58 9.88
C LEU A 211 -12.47 3.97 9.53
N ILE A 212 -11.59 4.05 8.52
CA ILE A 212 -11.04 5.32 8.04
C ILE A 212 -12.16 6.20 7.48
N ASP A 213 -13.01 5.65 6.63
CA ASP A 213 -14.07 6.39 5.94
C ASP A 213 -15.16 6.86 6.91
N THR A 214 -15.48 6.04 7.92
CA THR A 214 -16.58 6.33 8.85
C THR A 214 -16.14 7.18 10.03
N TYR A 215 -14.94 6.93 10.58
CA TYR A 215 -14.49 7.52 11.84
C TYR A 215 -13.24 8.41 11.70
N GLY A 216 -12.64 8.43 10.52
CA GLY A 216 -11.44 9.19 10.21
C GLY A 216 -10.14 8.52 10.65
N SER A 217 -9.04 8.95 10.03
CA SER A 217 -7.70 8.39 10.27
C SER A 217 -7.15 8.68 11.68
N ASP A 218 -7.63 9.73 12.37
CA ASP A 218 -7.12 10.08 13.70
C ASP A 218 -7.42 9.02 14.77
N ARG A 219 -8.56 8.33 14.67
CA ARG A 219 -8.89 7.21 15.57
C ARG A 219 -8.09 5.96 15.21
N LEU A 220 -7.89 5.71 13.92
CA LEU A 220 -7.05 4.61 13.45
C LEU A 220 -5.62 4.76 13.97
N ARG A 221 -5.03 5.96 13.91
CA ARG A 221 -3.68 6.25 14.44
C ARG A 221 -3.53 5.91 15.92
N GLN A 222 -4.59 6.00 16.71
CA GLN A 222 -4.56 5.65 18.14
C GLN A 222 -4.53 4.14 18.39
N ILE A 223 -5.09 3.32 17.47
CA ILE A 223 -5.04 1.86 17.60
C ILE A 223 -3.86 1.23 16.85
N TYR A 224 -3.25 1.94 15.92
CA TYR A 224 -2.20 1.43 15.04
C TYR A 224 -0.99 0.83 15.80
N PRO A 225 -0.41 1.48 16.84
CA PRO A 225 0.75 0.95 17.57
C PRO A 225 0.41 -0.11 18.64
N LEU A 226 -0.88 -0.36 18.88
CA LEU A 226 -1.31 -1.26 19.96
C LEU A 226 -1.11 -2.72 19.57
N ASN A 227 -0.60 -3.53 20.49
CA ASN A 227 -0.62 -4.98 20.34
C ASN A 227 -2.06 -5.54 20.45
N SER A 228 -2.24 -6.84 20.22
CA SER A 228 -3.56 -7.47 20.17
C SER A 228 -4.39 -7.21 21.44
N ASP A 229 -3.83 -7.46 22.61
CA ASP A 229 -4.54 -7.28 23.90
C ASP A 229 -4.91 -5.82 24.14
N GLN A 230 -3.96 -4.92 23.94
CA GLN A 230 -4.18 -3.48 24.09
C GLN A 230 -5.24 -2.96 23.10
N MET A 231 -5.26 -3.49 21.88
CA MET A 231 -6.24 -3.08 20.86
C MET A 231 -7.65 -3.55 21.25
N LEU A 232 -7.82 -4.81 21.67
CA LEU A 232 -9.10 -5.36 22.11
C LEU A 232 -9.65 -4.59 23.32
N ASP A 233 -8.79 -4.25 24.28
CA ASP A 233 -9.18 -3.51 25.48
C ASP A 233 -9.57 -2.05 25.19
N ARG A 234 -8.91 -1.39 24.24
CA ARG A 234 -9.02 0.05 24.03
C ARG A 234 -9.92 0.46 22.87
N ILE A 235 -10.24 -0.44 21.94
CA ILE A 235 -11.00 -0.11 20.74
C ILE A 235 -12.37 0.51 21.09
N ALA A 236 -13.03 0.00 22.12
CA ALA A 236 -14.32 0.52 22.58
C ALA A 236 -14.23 1.96 23.08
N SER A 237 -13.17 2.32 23.80
CA SER A 237 -12.97 3.70 24.30
C SER A 237 -12.61 4.67 23.20
N ILE A 238 -11.86 4.22 22.19
CA ILE A 238 -11.41 5.04 21.06
C ILE A 238 -12.54 5.31 20.05
N TYR A 239 -13.33 4.28 19.74
CA TYR A 239 -14.43 4.40 18.76
C TYR A 239 -15.79 4.71 19.39
N GLY A 240 -15.91 4.59 20.73
CA GLY A 240 -17.19 4.75 21.45
C GLY A 240 -18.13 3.56 21.28
N ARG A 241 -17.62 2.42 20.77
CA ARG A 241 -18.39 1.20 20.47
C ARG A 241 -17.51 -0.03 20.63
N PRO A 242 -18.01 -1.15 21.17
CA PRO A 242 -17.26 -2.39 21.26
C PRO A 242 -16.99 -2.97 19.85
N LEU A 243 -15.96 -3.80 19.75
CA LEU A 243 -15.47 -4.36 18.47
C LEU A 243 -16.57 -5.12 17.70
N ASP A 244 -17.38 -5.90 18.38
CA ASP A 244 -18.46 -6.68 17.79
C ASP A 244 -19.58 -5.78 17.19
N ALA A 245 -19.84 -4.65 17.80
CA ALA A 245 -20.75 -3.64 17.24
C ALA A 245 -20.15 -2.96 16.00
N LEU A 246 -18.85 -2.62 16.03
CA LEU A 246 -18.14 -2.10 14.85
C LEU A 246 -18.13 -3.12 13.70
N GLU A 247 -17.89 -4.39 14.01
CA GLU A 247 -17.93 -5.49 13.03
C GLU A 247 -19.32 -5.62 12.40
N ALA A 248 -20.38 -5.54 13.21
CA ALA A 248 -21.76 -5.60 12.71
C ALA A 248 -22.11 -4.41 11.81
N GLU A 249 -21.71 -3.19 12.19
CA GLU A 249 -21.91 -1.99 11.40
C GLU A 249 -21.16 -2.01 10.07
N TRP A 250 -19.89 -2.47 10.08
CA TRP A 250 -19.12 -2.68 8.86
C TRP A 250 -19.79 -3.66 7.90
N LEU A 251 -20.30 -4.79 8.40
CA LEU A 251 -21.01 -5.77 7.56
C LEU A 251 -22.28 -5.18 6.94
N VAL A 252 -23.05 -4.41 7.72
CA VAL A 252 -24.24 -3.70 7.20
C VAL A 252 -23.83 -2.65 6.16
N PHE A 253 -22.74 -1.92 6.38
CA PHE A 253 -22.21 -0.97 5.41
C PHE A 253 -21.86 -1.67 4.09
N CYS A 254 -21.11 -2.80 4.16
CA CYS A 254 -20.73 -3.55 2.96
C CYS A 254 -21.92 -4.11 2.18
N GLU A 255 -22.99 -4.51 2.88
CA GLU A 255 -24.24 -4.97 2.23
C GLU A 255 -24.91 -3.88 1.42
N ASN A 256 -24.90 -2.64 1.93
CA ASN A 256 -25.57 -1.50 1.31
C ASN A 256 -24.65 -0.68 0.40
N PHE A 257 -23.38 -1.05 0.27
CA PHE A 257 -22.43 -0.33 -0.55
C PHE A 257 -22.82 -0.44 -2.03
N ALA A 258 -23.17 0.71 -2.60
CA ALA A 258 -23.48 0.88 -4.02
C ALA A 258 -22.23 1.38 -4.74
N GLY A 259 -21.28 0.49 -5.00
CA GLY A 259 -20.00 0.81 -5.63
C GLY A 259 -20.09 1.39 -7.02
#